data_b5047d8509c701e0b40503c7dd83fd2d
#
_entry.id   b5047d8509c701e0b40503c7dd83fd2d
#
_cell.length_a   1.000
_cell.length_b   1.000
_cell.length_c   1.000
_cell.angle_alpha   90.00
_cell.angle_beta   90.00
_cell.angle_gamma   90.00
#
_symmetry.space_group_name_H-M   'P 1'
#
loop_
_entity.id
_entity.type
_entity.pdbx_description
1 polymer ?
#
loop_
_entity_poly.entity_id
_entity_poly.type
_entity_poly.pdbx_seq_one_letter_code
_entity_poly.pdbx_strand_id
1 'polypeptide(L)'
;AAVQMKCSTDVEENIAKADALVREAAEKGAQIILLPELFERQYFCQERNYDYYAFATPVDENPAVKHFQKLAAELKVVLPISFYERDINVFYNTVAVIDADGSVLGIYRKTHIPDDHYYQEKFYFTPGDTGFKVWDTRYGKIGIGICWDQWFPETARGMAVQGAEILFYPTAIGSEPILEVDSMPHWRRCMQGHAACNVIPVVAANRIGEEYVAVSYTHLRAHET
;
A
#
# COMPACT_ATOMS: atom_id res chain seq x y z
N ALA A 1 -0.66 10.71 -8.16
CA ALA A 1 0.06 9.73 -8.99
C ALA A 1 0.07 8.36 -8.32
N ALA A 2 0.18 7.30 -9.12
CA ALA A 2 0.50 5.95 -8.67
C ALA A 2 1.90 5.59 -9.17
N VAL A 3 2.75 5.10 -8.26
CA VAL A 3 4.12 4.70 -8.55
C VAL A 3 4.20 3.17 -8.58
N GLN A 4 4.84 2.64 -9.60
CA GLN A 4 5.12 1.21 -9.70
C GLN A 4 6.63 0.98 -9.57
N MET A 5 7.03 0.03 -8.74
CA MET A 5 8.45 -0.27 -8.53
C MET A 5 8.69 -1.74 -8.24
N LYS A 6 9.86 -2.22 -8.64
CA LYS A 6 10.38 -3.51 -8.20
C LYS A 6 11.05 -3.31 -6.84
N CYS A 7 10.73 -4.20 -5.89
CA CYS A 7 11.32 -4.19 -4.56
C CYS A 7 12.39 -5.29 -4.44
N SER A 8 13.47 -4.97 -3.75
CA SER A 8 14.53 -5.91 -3.37
C SER A 8 14.42 -6.27 -1.87
N THR A 9 15.34 -7.07 -1.37
CA THR A 9 15.44 -7.39 0.06
C THR A 9 16.06 -6.25 0.87
N ASP A 10 16.71 -5.29 0.20
CA ASP A 10 17.41 -4.17 0.84
C ASP A 10 16.47 -2.97 1.03
N VAL A 11 16.26 -2.60 2.30
CA VAL A 11 15.37 -1.50 2.70
C VAL A 11 15.89 -0.14 2.21
N GLU A 12 17.18 0.10 2.33
CA GLU A 12 17.79 1.39 1.94
C GLU A 12 17.70 1.60 0.43
N GLU A 13 17.95 0.54 -0.35
CA GLU A 13 17.79 0.56 -1.81
C GLU A 13 16.35 0.86 -2.20
N ASN A 14 15.38 0.22 -1.56
CA ASN A 14 13.96 0.42 -1.87
C ASN A 14 13.48 1.83 -1.50
N ILE A 15 13.90 2.36 -0.35
CA ILE A 15 13.59 3.73 0.06
C ILE A 15 14.20 4.73 -0.91
N ALA A 16 15.47 4.56 -1.30
CA ALA A 16 16.13 5.45 -2.26
C ALA A 16 15.47 5.42 -3.65
N LYS A 17 15.06 4.25 -4.11
CA LYS A 17 14.31 4.09 -5.36
C LYS A 17 12.95 4.78 -5.29
N ALA A 18 12.21 4.57 -4.20
CA ALA A 18 10.91 5.21 -3.98
C ALA A 18 11.05 6.75 -3.88
N ASP A 19 12.07 7.27 -3.20
CA ASP A 19 12.40 8.71 -3.15
C ASP A 19 12.55 9.30 -4.55
N ALA A 20 13.39 8.68 -5.39
CA ALA A 20 13.61 9.15 -6.76
C ALA A 20 12.32 9.18 -7.58
N LEU A 21 11.47 8.16 -7.46
CA LEU A 21 10.18 8.08 -8.16
C LEU A 21 9.16 9.11 -7.62
N VAL A 22 9.15 9.36 -6.32
CA VAL A 22 8.31 10.40 -5.71
C VAL A 22 8.74 11.78 -6.20
N ARG A 23 10.06 12.08 -6.26
CA ARG A 23 10.57 13.34 -6.84
C ARG A 23 10.15 13.50 -8.29
N GLU A 24 10.31 12.48 -9.11
CA GLU A 24 9.88 12.50 -10.50
C GLU A 24 8.38 12.77 -10.65
N ALA A 25 7.55 12.14 -9.81
CA ALA A 25 6.11 12.36 -9.82
C ALA A 25 5.76 13.79 -9.39
N ALA A 26 6.43 14.33 -8.36
CA ALA A 26 6.24 15.71 -7.91
C ALA A 26 6.67 16.74 -8.96
N GLU A 27 7.79 16.52 -9.66
CA GLU A 27 8.24 17.36 -10.77
C GLU A 27 7.22 17.40 -11.92
N LYS A 28 6.47 16.30 -12.12
CA LYS A 28 5.37 16.22 -13.09
C LYS A 28 4.06 16.83 -12.58
N GLY A 29 4.06 17.44 -11.39
CA GLY A 29 2.93 18.14 -10.79
C GLY A 29 2.00 17.28 -9.94
N ALA A 30 2.39 16.06 -9.56
CA ALA A 30 1.62 15.23 -8.65
C ALA A 30 1.64 15.82 -7.23
N GLN A 31 0.48 15.90 -6.61
CA GLN A 31 0.31 16.46 -5.26
C GLN A 31 0.06 15.35 -4.21
N ILE A 32 -0.54 14.25 -4.62
CA ILE A 32 -0.72 13.04 -3.80
C ILE A 32 -0.09 11.88 -4.56
N ILE A 33 0.86 11.17 -3.94
CA ILE A 33 1.65 10.15 -4.60
C ILE A 33 1.58 8.85 -3.81
N LEU A 34 1.06 7.80 -4.43
CA LEU A 34 0.89 6.49 -3.85
C LEU A 34 2.04 5.57 -4.25
N LEU A 35 2.69 4.96 -3.26
CA LEU A 35 3.66 3.87 -3.41
C LEU A 35 2.97 2.50 -3.25
N PRO A 36 3.60 1.39 -3.70
CA PRO A 36 3.05 0.05 -3.49
C PRO A 36 2.96 -0.37 -2.02
N GLU A 37 2.16 -1.38 -1.74
CA GLU A 37 2.07 -2.02 -0.42
C GLU A 37 3.41 -2.62 0.00
N LEU A 38 3.81 -2.41 1.27
CA LEU A 38 5.01 -2.98 1.91
C LEU A 38 6.29 -2.82 1.06
N PHE A 39 6.43 -1.70 0.36
CA PHE A 39 7.48 -1.47 -0.65
C PHE A 39 8.91 -1.45 -0.08
N GLU A 40 9.05 -1.35 1.25
CA GLU A 40 10.36 -1.35 1.91
C GLU A 40 11.16 -2.64 1.67
N ARG A 41 10.48 -3.74 1.32
CA ARG A 41 11.07 -5.07 1.14
C ARG A 41 10.39 -5.83 0.01
N GLN A 42 10.96 -6.97 -0.35
CA GLN A 42 10.21 -8.00 -1.06
C GLN A 42 8.91 -8.33 -0.32
N TYR A 43 7.90 -8.80 -1.05
CA TYR A 43 6.66 -9.26 -0.45
C TYR A 43 6.89 -10.59 0.29
N PHE A 44 7.33 -10.47 1.54
CA PHE A 44 7.75 -11.59 2.38
C PHE A 44 6.61 -12.52 2.78
N CYS A 45 5.35 -12.10 2.62
CA CYS A 45 4.18 -12.90 2.97
C CYS A 45 3.93 -14.09 2.01
N GLN A 46 4.78 -14.32 1.02
CA GLN A 46 4.72 -15.49 0.16
C GLN A 46 5.00 -16.80 0.93
N GLU A 47 5.70 -16.73 2.05
CA GLU A 47 6.02 -17.87 2.92
C GLU A 47 5.78 -17.53 4.38
N ARG A 48 5.80 -18.56 5.24
CA ARG A 48 5.72 -18.43 6.71
C ARG A 48 7.11 -18.56 7.30
N ASN A 49 7.70 -17.45 7.74
CA ASN A 49 9.02 -17.41 8.35
C ASN A 49 9.00 -16.54 9.60
N TYR A 50 9.30 -17.14 10.75
CA TYR A 50 9.31 -16.44 12.04
C TYR A 50 10.36 -15.32 12.10
N ASP A 51 11.44 -15.41 11.35
CA ASP A 51 12.50 -14.38 11.35
C ASP A 51 11.98 -13.05 10.78
N TYR A 52 10.93 -13.07 9.97
CA TYR A 52 10.35 -11.85 9.37
C TYR A 52 9.55 -10.99 10.34
N TYR A 53 9.23 -11.51 11.54
CA TYR A 53 8.68 -10.64 12.60
C TYR A 53 9.66 -9.54 13.04
N ALA A 54 10.97 -9.75 12.83
CA ALA A 54 11.99 -8.73 13.07
C ALA A 54 11.92 -7.53 12.11
N PHE A 55 11.16 -7.64 11.00
CA PHE A 55 10.98 -6.54 10.05
C PHE A 55 10.01 -5.47 10.55
N ALA A 56 9.14 -5.82 11.49
CA ALA A 56 8.12 -4.92 11.98
C ALA A 56 8.68 -3.87 12.93
N THR A 57 8.23 -2.63 12.76
CA THR A 57 8.67 -1.48 13.57
C THR A 57 7.47 -0.69 14.08
N PRO A 58 7.59 0.03 15.21
CA PRO A 58 6.63 1.07 15.56
C PRO A 58 6.58 2.16 14.48
N VAL A 59 5.45 2.84 14.37
CA VAL A 59 5.23 3.91 13.35
C VAL A 59 6.32 4.99 13.43
N ASP A 60 6.62 5.44 14.64
CA ASP A 60 7.58 6.51 14.90
C ASP A 60 9.04 6.07 14.79
N GLU A 61 9.30 4.77 14.68
CA GLU A 61 10.64 4.20 14.47
C GLU A 61 10.88 3.77 13.02
N ASN A 62 9.81 3.61 12.22
CA ASN A 62 9.91 3.10 10.87
C ASN A 62 10.79 3.97 9.97
N PRO A 63 11.81 3.40 9.27
CA PRO A 63 12.76 4.17 8.47
C PRO A 63 12.11 4.85 7.26
N ALA A 64 11.16 4.20 6.58
CA ALA A 64 10.48 4.80 5.44
C ALA A 64 9.56 5.94 5.90
N VAL A 65 8.76 5.75 6.96
CA VAL A 65 7.91 6.82 7.49
C VAL A 65 8.74 8.06 7.83
N LYS A 66 9.86 7.90 8.56
CA LYS A 66 10.76 9.01 8.90
C LYS A 66 11.38 9.70 7.68
N HIS A 67 11.77 8.91 6.67
CA HIS A 67 12.34 9.45 5.45
C HIS A 67 11.30 10.25 4.67
N PHE A 68 10.12 9.68 4.46
CA PHE A 68 9.07 10.28 3.65
C PHE A 68 8.35 11.45 4.35
N GLN A 69 8.40 11.57 5.68
CA GLN A 69 7.98 12.80 6.37
C GLN A 69 8.82 14.01 5.93
N LYS A 70 10.15 13.83 5.85
CA LYS A 70 11.05 14.91 5.39
C LYS A 70 10.82 15.23 3.93
N LEU A 71 10.67 14.20 3.09
CA LEU A 71 10.43 14.36 1.66
C LEU A 71 9.08 15.01 1.36
N ALA A 72 8.02 14.63 2.08
CA ALA A 72 6.70 15.25 1.95
C ALA A 72 6.74 16.75 2.24
N ALA A 73 7.41 17.15 3.32
CA ALA A 73 7.60 18.57 3.69
C ALA A 73 8.45 19.33 2.66
N GLU A 74 9.50 18.72 2.14
CA GLU A 74 10.39 19.29 1.12
C GLU A 74 9.63 19.57 -0.18
N LEU A 75 8.93 18.53 -0.70
CA LEU A 75 8.25 18.57 -1.99
C LEU A 75 6.83 19.13 -1.91
N LYS A 76 6.30 19.31 -0.70
CA LYS A 76 4.91 19.71 -0.41
C LYS A 76 3.89 18.77 -1.06
N VAL A 77 4.08 17.46 -0.88
CA VAL A 77 3.22 16.39 -1.40
C VAL A 77 2.64 15.55 -0.27
N VAL A 78 1.48 14.95 -0.50
CA VAL A 78 0.88 13.97 0.40
C VAL A 78 1.37 12.58 0.05
N LEU A 79 1.82 11.82 1.05
CA LEU A 79 2.40 10.49 0.89
C LEU A 79 1.75 9.48 1.82
N PRO A 80 0.87 8.58 1.32
CA PRO A 80 0.50 7.37 2.04
C PRO A 80 1.65 6.36 1.99
N ILE A 81 2.20 6.00 3.15
CA ILE A 81 3.37 5.11 3.28
C ILE A 81 2.97 3.80 3.92
N SER A 82 3.04 2.72 3.14
CA SER A 82 2.74 1.36 3.60
C SER A 82 3.96 0.70 4.20
N PHE A 83 3.79 0.08 5.38
CA PHE A 83 4.86 -0.58 6.12
C PHE A 83 4.34 -1.68 7.04
N TYR A 84 5.25 -2.52 7.55
CA TYR A 84 4.95 -3.56 8.55
C TYR A 84 5.04 -2.96 9.94
N GLU A 85 3.88 -2.78 10.57
CA GLU A 85 3.76 -2.16 11.91
C GLU A 85 3.88 -3.20 13.01
N ARG A 86 4.59 -2.84 14.07
CA ARG A 86 4.52 -3.47 15.39
C ARG A 86 3.97 -2.47 16.39
N ASP A 87 2.82 -2.81 17.01
CA ASP A 87 2.24 -2.07 18.12
C ASP A 87 2.33 -2.93 19.38
N ILE A 88 3.30 -2.63 20.23
CA ILE A 88 3.71 -3.43 21.41
C ILE A 88 4.08 -4.85 20.96
N ASN A 89 3.12 -5.79 21.01
CA ASN A 89 3.27 -7.20 20.63
C ASN A 89 2.23 -7.67 19.61
N VAL A 90 1.57 -6.74 18.95
CA VAL A 90 0.62 -6.99 17.87
C VAL A 90 1.20 -6.44 16.56
N PHE A 91 0.93 -7.13 15.46
CA PHE A 91 1.52 -6.83 14.16
C PHE A 91 0.45 -6.54 13.12
N TYR A 92 0.66 -5.50 12.31
CA TYR A 92 -0.31 -5.03 11.33
C TYR A 92 0.34 -4.68 9.98
N ASN A 93 -0.43 -4.82 8.93
CA ASN A 93 -0.15 -4.20 7.63
C ASN A 93 -0.76 -2.81 7.65
N THR A 94 0.06 -1.76 7.61
CA THR A 94 -0.35 -0.39 7.96
C THR A 94 0.05 0.61 6.90
N VAL A 95 -0.76 1.64 6.73
CA VAL A 95 -0.40 2.86 6.00
C VAL A 95 -0.38 4.04 6.97
N ALA A 96 0.74 4.75 7.03
CA ALA A 96 0.83 6.08 7.64
C ALA A 96 0.50 7.15 6.59
N VAL A 97 -0.40 8.05 6.90
CA VAL A 97 -0.77 9.16 6.01
C VAL A 97 0.02 10.40 6.37
N ILE A 98 0.95 10.79 5.50
CA ILE A 98 1.83 11.94 5.69
C ILE A 98 1.30 13.10 4.86
N ASP A 99 1.01 14.24 5.50
CA ASP A 99 0.56 15.44 4.80
C ASP A 99 1.73 16.23 4.22
N ALA A 100 1.41 17.23 3.42
CA ALA A 100 2.36 18.06 2.67
C ALA A 100 3.28 18.94 3.53
N ASP A 101 3.07 18.98 4.84
CA ASP A 101 3.97 19.60 5.81
C ASP A 101 4.91 18.60 6.51
N GLY A 102 4.77 17.29 6.18
CA GLY A 102 5.51 16.20 6.79
C GLY A 102 4.89 15.65 8.06
N SER A 103 3.76 16.17 8.51
CA SER A 103 3.04 15.62 9.66
C SER A 103 2.35 14.29 9.33
N VAL A 104 2.33 13.37 10.26
CA VAL A 104 1.53 12.13 10.16
C VAL A 104 0.13 12.43 10.66
N LEU A 105 -0.85 12.45 9.76
CA LEU A 105 -2.26 12.68 10.09
C LEU A 105 -2.89 11.50 10.84
N GLY A 106 -2.34 10.32 10.69
CA GLY A 106 -2.79 9.10 11.34
C GLY A 106 -2.44 7.86 10.54
N ILE A 107 -2.96 6.73 10.99
CA ILE A 107 -2.72 5.42 10.36
C ILE A 107 -4.01 4.71 10.01
N TYR A 108 -3.93 3.86 8.99
CA TYR A 108 -4.91 2.85 8.65
C TYR A 108 -4.25 1.47 8.71
N ARG A 109 -4.85 0.53 9.45
CA ARG A 109 -4.46 -0.87 9.52
C ARG A 109 -5.37 -1.69 8.62
N LYS A 110 -4.80 -2.50 7.74
CA LYS A 110 -5.51 -3.34 6.76
C LYS A 110 -6.58 -4.18 7.45
N THR A 111 -7.83 -4.01 7.03
CA THR A 111 -8.98 -4.69 7.63
C THR A 111 -9.08 -6.13 7.16
N HIS A 112 -8.95 -6.37 5.85
CA HIS A 112 -9.12 -7.69 5.25
C HIS A 112 -7.74 -8.31 4.97
N ILE A 113 -7.43 -9.37 5.72
CA ILE A 113 -6.13 -10.05 5.64
C ILE A 113 -6.30 -11.35 4.86
N PRO A 114 -5.65 -11.51 3.69
CA PRO A 114 -5.69 -12.75 2.91
C PRO A 114 -4.91 -13.88 3.59
N ASP A 115 -5.30 -15.11 3.27
CA ASP A 115 -4.57 -16.32 3.65
C ASP A 115 -4.75 -17.38 2.58
N ASP A 116 -3.85 -17.36 1.59
CA ASP A 116 -3.86 -18.29 0.47
C ASP A 116 -2.42 -18.54 0.00
N HIS A 117 -2.24 -19.40 -1.01
CA HIS A 117 -0.94 -19.63 -1.65
C HIS A 117 -0.32 -18.29 -2.07
N TYR A 118 0.93 -18.08 -1.69
CA TYR A 118 1.71 -16.84 -1.91
C TYR A 118 1.18 -15.58 -1.21
N TYR A 119 0.11 -15.69 -0.40
CA TYR A 119 -0.47 -14.60 0.38
C TYR A 119 -0.73 -15.08 1.82
N GLN A 120 0.34 -15.46 2.53
CA GLN A 120 0.30 -15.97 3.91
C GLN A 120 0.21 -14.84 4.93
N GLU A 121 -0.59 -13.83 4.66
CA GLU A 121 -0.63 -12.60 5.48
C GLU A 121 -1.18 -12.83 6.88
N LYS A 122 -2.12 -13.76 7.07
CA LYS A 122 -2.64 -14.09 8.42
C LYS A 122 -1.59 -14.68 9.36
N PHE A 123 -0.48 -15.16 8.84
CA PHE A 123 0.65 -15.58 9.67
C PHE A 123 1.33 -14.37 10.33
N TYR A 124 1.33 -13.20 9.70
CA TYR A 124 2.04 -12.02 10.14
C TYR A 124 1.13 -10.95 10.74
N PHE A 125 -0.06 -10.74 10.18
CA PHE A 125 -0.88 -9.58 10.48
C PHE A 125 -2.17 -9.93 11.18
N THR A 126 -2.49 -9.15 12.21
CA THR A 126 -3.81 -9.08 12.81
C THR A 126 -4.72 -8.21 11.94
N PRO A 127 -6.02 -8.54 11.78
CA PRO A 127 -6.97 -7.64 11.17
C PRO A 127 -6.98 -6.26 11.81
N GLY A 128 -7.03 -5.21 10.99
CA GLY A 128 -6.96 -3.84 11.44
C GLY A 128 -8.12 -3.45 12.36
N ASP A 129 -7.82 -2.64 13.35
CA ASP A 129 -8.73 -2.15 14.39
C ASP A 129 -9.07 -0.66 14.24
N THR A 130 -8.52 0.01 13.21
CA THR A 130 -8.72 1.45 12.99
C THR A 130 -10.07 1.81 12.38
N GLY A 131 -10.78 0.85 11.81
CA GLY A 131 -11.92 1.09 10.93
C GLY A 131 -11.54 1.81 9.63
N PHE A 132 -12.50 1.99 8.72
CA PHE A 132 -12.29 2.77 7.51
C PHE A 132 -12.27 4.25 7.84
N LYS A 133 -11.24 4.96 7.33
CA LYS A 133 -10.98 6.36 7.66
C LYS A 133 -10.83 7.21 6.41
N VAL A 134 -11.10 8.50 6.58
CA VAL A 134 -10.85 9.55 5.62
C VAL A 134 -10.00 10.61 6.27
N TRP A 135 -8.98 11.09 5.58
CA TRP A 135 -8.07 12.14 6.04
C TRP A 135 -8.27 13.41 5.24
N ASP A 136 -8.39 14.52 5.95
CA ASP A 136 -8.42 15.85 5.35
C ASP A 136 -6.99 16.30 5.15
N THR A 137 -6.49 16.17 3.92
CA THR A 137 -5.13 16.55 3.54
C THR A 137 -5.10 17.92 2.89
N ARG A 138 -3.91 18.48 2.72
CA ARG A 138 -3.73 19.74 2.00
C ARG A 138 -4.41 19.77 0.62
N TYR A 139 -4.57 18.62 -0.05
CA TYR A 139 -5.04 18.55 -1.44
C TYR A 139 -6.38 17.83 -1.61
N GLY A 140 -7.12 17.64 -0.52
CA GLY A 140 -8.43 17.04 -0.53
C GLY A 140 -8.58 15.88 0.45
N LYS A 141 -9.80 15.37 0.53
CA LYS A 141 -10.16 14.27 1.43
C LYS A 141 -9.87 12.93 0.79
N ILE A 142 -8.95 12.18 1.38
CA ILE A 142 -8.53 10.87 0.84
C ILE A 142 -8.99 9.73 1.73
N GLY A 143 -9.45 8.65 1.09
CA GLY A 143 -9.68 7.35 1.72
C GLY A 143 -8.60 6.37 1.30
N ILE A 144 -8.17 5.47 2.21
CA ILE A 144 -7.13 4.48 1.92
C ILE A 144 -7.59 3.11 2.41
N GLY A 145 -7.63 2.14 1.49
CA GLY A 145 -7.67 0.72 1.77
C GLY A 145 -6.36 0.07 1.30
N ILE A 146 -5.99 -1.09 1.85
CA ILE A 146 -4.74 -1.76 1.48
C ILE A 146 -5.07 -3.06 0.73
N CYS A 147 -4.55 -3.19 -0.50
CA CYS A 147 -4.53 -4.39 -1.32
C CYS A 147 -5.85 -5.18 -1.28
N TRP A 148 -5.95 -6.26 -0.48
CA TRP A 148 -7.11 -7.14 -0.44
C TRP A 148 -8.41 -6.42 -0.01
N ASP A 149 -8.33 -5.29 0.69
CA ASP A 149 -9.48 -4.41 0.97
C ASP A 149 -10.22 -3.98 -0.30
N GLN A 150 -9.51 -3.93 -1.43
CA GLN A 150 -10.07 -3.55 -2.74
C GLN A 150 -11.15 -4.50 -3.27
N TRP A 151 -11.20 -5.75 -2.78
CA TRP A 151 -12.22 -6.72 -3.18
C TRP A 151 -13.55 -6.53 -2.45
N PHE A 152 -13.56 -5.75 -1.36
CA PHE A 152 -14.71 -5.55 -0.49
C PHE A 152 -15.38 -4.20 -0.78
N PRO A 153 -16.62 -4.19 -1.34
CA PRO A 153 -17.34 -2.95 -1.62
C PRO A 153 -17.52 -2.07 -0.39
N GLU A 154 -17.60 -2.67 0.79
CA GLU A 154 -17.75 -2.00 2.09
C GLU A 154 -16.60 -1.03 2.36
N THR A 155 -15.37 -1.38 1.96
CA THR A 155 -14.21 -0.51 2.12
C THR A 155 -14.37 0.78 1.33
N ALA A 156 -14.63 0.68 0.02
CA ALA A 156 -14.81 1.84 -0.84
C ALA A 156 -16.02 2.67 -0.40
N ARG A 157 -17.16 2.00 -0.15
CA ARG A 157 -18.39 2.67 0.24
C ARG A 157 -18.30 3.32 1.62
N GLY A 158 -17.66 2.63 2.58
CA GLY A 158 -17.44 3.16 3.93
C GLY A 158 -16.64 4.46 3.94
N MET A 159 -15.62 4.57 3.08
CA MET A 159 -14.85 5.81 2.93
C MET A 159 -15.61 6.87 2.12
N ALA A 160 -16.32 6.48 1.07
CA ALA A 160 -17.10 7.42 0.25
C ALA A 160 -18.19 8.15 1.06
N VAL A 161 -18.93 7.43 1.92
CA VAL A 161 -19.98 8.06 2.76
C VAL A 161 -19.39 8.94 3.86
N GLN A 162 -18.13 8.77 4.21
CA GLN A 162 -17.40 9.67 5.11
C GLN A 162 -16.86 10.92 4.40
N GLY A 163 -17.08 11.03 3.08
CA GLY A 163 -16.71 12.20 2.29
C GLY A 163 -15.34 12.12 1.62
N ALA A 164 -14.80 10.92 1.40
CA ALA A 164 -13.60 10.76 0.57
C ALA A 164 -13.86 11.30 -0.84
N GLU A 165 -12.95 12.11 -1.35
CA GLU A 165 -12.99 12.67 -2.71
C GLU A 165 -12.18 11.81 -3.69
N ILE A 166 -11.27 10.98 -3.17
CA ILE A 166 -10.46 10.03 -3.93
C ILE A 166 -10.07 8.84 -3.03
N LEU A 167 -10.05 7.64 -3.61
CA LEU A 167 -9.64 6.42 -2.91
C LEU A 167 -8.28 5.93 -3.41
N PHE A 168 -7.45 5.49 -2.47
CA PHE A 168 -6.13 4.95 -2.73
C PHE A 168 -6.01 3.51 -2.24
N TYR A 169 -5.37 2.64 -3.05
CA TYR A 169 -5.09 1.25 -2.72
C TYR A 169 -3.63 0.91 -3.04
N PRO A 170 -2.70 1.06 -2.07
CA PRO A 170 -1.39 0.43 -2.19
C PRO A 170 -1.58 -1.08 -2.25
N THR A 171 -0.92 -1.73 -3.19
CA THR A 171 -1.22 -3.12 -3.55
C THR A 171 0.05 -3.92 -3.78
N ALA A 172 -0.01 -5.21 -3.46
CA ALA A 172 0.96 -6.24 -3.83
C ALA A 172 0.18 -7.46 -4.33
N ILE A 173 -0.23 -7.42 -5.60
CA ILE A 173 -0.96 -8.50 -6.27
C ILE A 173 -0.20 -8.95 -7.50
N GLY A 174 -0.15 -10.24 -7.75
CA GLY A 174 0.55 -10.83 -8.87
C GLY A 174 -0.29 -11.86 -9.63
N SER A 175 0.31 -12.41 -10.68
CA SER A 175 -0.21 -13.60 -11.36
C SER A 175 0.52 -14.81 -10.77
N GLU A 176 -0.22 -15.65 -10.08
CA GLU A 176 0.32 -16.86 -9.48
C GLU A 176 0.36 -17.97 -10.54
N PRO A 177 1.53 -18.62 -10.74
CA PRO A 177 1.66 -19.67 -11.74
C PRO A 177 0.68 -20.85 -11.55
N ILE A 178 0.24 -21.06 -10.30
CA ILE A 178 -0.69 -22.15 -9.95
C ILE A 178 -2.13 -21.93 -10.45
N LEU A 179 -2.53 -20.69 -10.69
CA LEU A 179 -3.93 -20.38 -11.01
C LEU A 179 -4.25 -20.47 -12.51
N GLU A 180 -3.25 -20.48 -13.38
CA GLU A 180 -3.41 -20.48 -14.86
C GLU A 180 -4.42 -19.43 -15.40
N VAL A 181 -4.75 -18.41 -14.58
CA VAL A 181 -5.76 -17.41 -14.86
C VAL A 181 -5.16 -16.01 -14.72
N ASP A 182 -5.40 -15.16 -15.72
CA ASP A 182 -5.10 -13.72 -15.61
C ASP A 182 -6.18 -13.03 -14.78
N SER A 183 -5.83 -12.64 -13.56
CA SER A 183 -6.72 -11.93 -12.63
C SER A 183 -6.91 -10.44 -12.96
N MET A 184 -6.09 -9.86 -13.82
CA MET A 184 -6.10 -8.43 -14.14
C MET A 184 -7.47 -7.92 -14.64
N PRO A 185 -8.19 -8.60 -15.55
CA PRO A 185 -9.50 -8.13 -16.00
C PRO A 185 -10.55 -8.09 -14.88
N HIS A 186 -10.48 -9.03 -13.92
CA HIS A 186 -11.35 -9.04 -12.75
C HIS A 186 -11.01 -7.89 -11.81
N TRP A 187 -9.73 -7.72 -11.49
CA TRP A 187 -9.24 -6.63 -10.65
C TRP A 187 -9.65 -5.25 -11.21
N ARG A 188 -9.44 -5.03 -12.51
CA ARG A 188 -9.83 -3.78 -13.18
C ARG A 188 -11.33 -3.50 -13.05
N ARG A 189 -12.18 -4.51 -13.22
CA ARG A 189 -13.64 -4.34 -13.06
C ARG A 189 -14.03 -3.95 -11.64
N CYS A 190 -13.38 -4.53 -10.62
CA CYS A 190 -13.64 -4.15 -9.23
C CYS A 190 -13.27 -2.68 -9.00
N MET A 191 -12.09 -2.24 -9.43
CA MET A 191 -11.66 -0.84 -9.29
C MET A 191 -12.61 0.13 -10.02
N GLN A 192 -12.98 -0.19 -11.26
CA GLN A 192 -13.94 0.57 -12.03
C GLN A 192 -15.32 0.59 -11.37
N GLY A 193 -15.75 -0.54 -10.79
CA GLY A 193 -17.01 -0.65 -10.03
C GLY A 193 -17.04 0.30 -8.84
N HIS A 194 -15.96 0.32 -8.03
CA HIS A 194 -15.86 1.25 -6.90
C HIS A 194 -15.90 2.72 -7.34
N ALA A 195 -15.18 3.06 -8.40
CA ALA A 195 -15.18 4.42 -8.94
C ALA A 195 -16.59 4.81 -9.43
N ALA A 196 -17.23 3.95 -10.22
CA ALA A 196 -18.53 4.20 -10.80
C ALA A 196 -19.64 4.28 -9.75
N CYS A 197 -19.69 3.31 -8.81
CA CYS A 197 -20.74 3.25 -7.77
C CYS A 197 -20.66 4.38 -6.75
N ASN A 198 -19.50 4.95 -6.52
CA ASN A 198 -19.29 6.04 -5.56
C ASN A 198 -19.09 7.40 -6.23
N VAL A 199 -18.93 7.44 -7.56
CA VAL A 199 -18.69 8.65 -8.36
C VAL A 199 -17.44 9.41 -7.87
N ILE A 200 -16.38 8.67 -7.51
CA ILE A 200 -15.09 9.22 -7.07
C ILE A 200 -13.93 8.46 -7.73
N PRO A 201 -12.80 9.14 -7.99
CA PRO A 201 -11.62 8.49 -8.52
C PRO A 201 -11.07 7.40 -7.60
N VAL A 202 -10.56 6.33 -8.20
CA VAL A 202 -9.83 5.25 -7.51
C VAL A 202 -8.44 5.14 -8.10
N VAL A 203 -7.43 5.14 -7.24
CA VAL A 203 -6.01 5.02 -7.60
C VAL A 203 -5.41 3.82 -6.90
N ALA A 204 -4.78 2.94 -7.65
CA ALA A 204 -4.05 1.81 -7.11
C ALA A 204 -2.60 1.81 -7.60
N ALA A 205 -1.67 1.48 -6.71
CA ALA A 205 -0.26 1.31 -7.04
C ALA A 205 0.16 -0.12 -6.72
N ASN A 206 0.74 -0.81 -7.69
CA ASN A 206 1.18 -2.19 -7.53
C ASN A 206 2.69 -2.31 -7.71
N ARG A 207 3.25 -3.41 -7.20
CA ARG A 207 4.63 -3.82 -7.47
C ARG A 207 4.79 -4.29 -8.91
N ILE A 208 6.01 -4.24 -9.43
CA ILE A 208 6.36 -4.78 -10.74
C ILE A 208 7.54 -5.76 -10.63
N GLY A 209 7.72 -6.58 -11.66
CA GLY A 209 8.83 -7.52 -11.77
C GLY A 209 8.51 -8.87 -11.16
N GLU A 210 9.56 -9.59 -10.81
CA GLU A 210 9.49 -10.93 -10.25
C GLU A 210 10.12 -10.92 -8.87
N GLU A 211 9.48 -11.55 -7.91
CA GLU A 211 10.00 -11.73 -6.56
C GLU A 211 10.12 -13.22 -6.25
N TYR A 212 11.31 -13.63 -5.84
CA TYR A 212 11.62 -15.00 -5.47
C TYR A 212 11.80 -15.08 -3.96
N VAL A 213 11.04 -15.95 -3.33
CA VAL A 213 11.25 -16.39 -1.96
C VAL A 213 11.64 -17.84 -2.01
N ALA A 214 12.47 -18.32 -1.10
CA ALA A 214 13.24 -19.59 -1.19
C ALA A 214 12.41 -20.85 -1.56
N VAL A 215 11.08 -20.80 -1.51
CA VAL A 215 10.17 -21.91 -1.78
C VAL A 215 9.04 -21.57 -2.77
N SER A 216 8.93 -20.32 -3.22
CA SER A 216 7.82 -19.88 -4.07
C SER A 216 8.27 -18.90 -5.14
N TYR A 217 7.57 -18.92 -6.25
CA TYR A 217 7.79 -18.07 -7.41
C TYR A 217 6.50 -17.28 -7.69
N THR A 218 6.56 -15.96 -7.61
CA THR A 218 5.44 -15.08 -7.92
C THR A 218 5.84 -14.08 -9.00
N HIS A 219 5.08 -14.06 -10.09
CA HIS A 219 5.16 -13.02 -11.10
C HIS A 219 4.30 -11.83 -10.69
N LEU A 220 4.95 -10.75 -10.29
CA LEU A 220 4.28 -9.47 -10.11
C LEU A 220 4.29 -8.72 -11.45
N ARG A 221 3.17 -8.77 -12.17
CA ARG A 221 3.01 -7.95 -13.37
C ARG A 221 2.41 -6.61 -13.00
N ALA A 222 2.99 -5.54 -13.55
CA ALA A 222 2.33 -4.24 -13.54
C ALA A 222 1.00 -4.36 -14.28
N HIS A 223 -0.09 -4.10 -13.59
CA HIS A 223 -1.35 -3.84 -14.25
C HIS A 223 -1.36 -2.35 -14.58
N GLU A 224 -1.04 -2.02 -15.84
CA GLU A 224 -1.19 -0.65 -16.33
C GLU A 224 -2.68 -0.31 -16.29
N THR A 225 -3.03 0.72 -15.52
CA THR A 225 -4.38 1.30 -15.43
C THR A 225 -4.47 2.54 -16.32
#